data_b99687d0f39e6a7e8e3a0ccda0313d2d
#
_entry.id   b99687d0f39e6a7e8e3a0ccda0313d2d
#
_cell.length_a   1.000
_cell.length_b   1.000
_cell.length_c   1.000
_cell.angle_alpha   90.00
_cell.angle_beta   90.00
_cell.angle_gamma   90.00
#
_symmetry.space_group_name_H-M   'P 1'
#
loop_
_entity.id
_entity.type
_entity.pdbx_description
1 polymer ?
#
loop_
_entity_poly.entity_id
_entity_poly.type
_entity_poly.pdbx_seq_one_letter_code
_entity_poly.pdbx_strand_id
1 'polypeptide(L)'
;MTETKNIKLNSGGQWLTSPVANTKVFCRETFTEDHQDIDTMIQEFAKDRILPNVEAIDKLDKDLSLKLLREMGELGLIGVDTPEEYGGSDLDKITACIISEGMARGGSASFSCTFSVQTGIGSMGIVFYGTPAQKEKYLPKMMTGEWVNAYALTEPGAGSDALSGKTTAYLSEDGKHYILNGDKQFISNGSWANIFTVLAQVDGDKFSGFIIDRDTEGFDVGAEEKKMGMKGSSTTPLKFTNAIVPAENLLFKVGKGATIAFNALNVGRYKLAAACIGGSKLGLEYAISYAKDRRQFGQPIAQFDAMKGKIADITVRIYAADSMLYRTVGLIQGVIDELDKSEPNYYIKMGE
;
A
#
# COMPACT_ATOMS: atom_id res chain seq x y z
N MET A 1 10.00 37.91 20.91
CA MET A 1 9.80 36.53 20.49
C MET A 1 8.30 36.37 20.36
N THR A 2 7.76 36.45 19.16
CA THR A 2 6.34 36.24 18.88
C THR A 2 6.07 34.76 18.95
N GLU A 3 5.22 34.34 19.92
CA GLU A 3 4.69 32.97 19.96
C GLU A 3 4.10 32.61 18.60
N THR A 4 4.71 31.66 17.93
CA THR A 4 4.12 31.02 16.75
C THR A 4 2.87 30.29 17.23
N LYS A 5 1.69 30.91 17.06
CA LYS A 5 0.42 30.19 17.20
C LYS A 5 0.44 29.02 16.22
N ASN A 6 0.45 27.80 16.75
CA ASN A 6 0.20 26.60 15.95
C ASN A 6 -1.15 26.77 15.26
N ILE A 7 -1.14 27.07 13.98
CA ILE A 7 -2.35 27.09 13.18
C ILE A 7 -2.75 25.63 13.04
N LYS A 8 -3.80 25.23 13.75
CA LYS A 8 -4.44 23.92 13.57
C LYS A 8 -4.97 23.88 12.14
N LEU A 9 -4.28 23.16 11.26
CA LEU A 9 -4.71 22.97 9.88
C LEU A 9 -5.91 22.02 9.89
N ASN A 10 -7.11 22.60 9.93
CA ASN A 10 -8.35 21.85 9.83
C ASN A 10 -8.53 21.40 8.38
N SER A 11 -8.79 20.15 8.14
CA SER A 11 -9.17 19.39 6.94
C SER A 11 -8.94 20.00 5.53
N GLY A 12 -8.56 19.16 4.58
CA GLY A 12 -8.45 19.49 3.15
C GLY A 12 -7.23 20.34 2.79
N GLY A 13 -7.32 21.10 1.71
CA GLY A 13 -6.21 21.90 1.17
C GLY A 13 -5.97 23.26 1.87
N GLN A 14 -6.41 23.47 3.09
CA GLN A 14 -6.26 24.77 3.81
C GLN A 14 -4.79 25.24 3.91
N TRP A 15 -3.86 24.28 3.99
CA TRP A 15 -2.42 24.58 3.98
C TRP A 15 -1.95 25.30 2.70
N LEU A 16 -2.66 25.16 1.58
CA LEU A 16 -2.37 25.87 0.33
C LEU A 16 -2.59 27.37 0.44
N THR A 17 -3.52 27.80 1.29
CA THR A 17 -3.89 29.19 1.49
C THR A 17 -3.31 29.79 2.77
N SER A 18 -2.63 28.98 3.60
CA SER A 18 -2.02 29.43 4.85
C SER A 18 -0.71 30.18 4.59
N PRO A 19 -0.39 31.24 5.37
CA PRO A 19 0.89 31.94 5.25
C PRO A 19 2.07 31.00 5.53
N VAL A 20 2.99 30.87 4.57
CA VAL A 20 4.15 29.98 4.65
C VAL A 20 5.05 30.30 5.87
N ALA A 21 5.21 31.58 6.20
CA ALA A 21 6.07 32.02 7.30
C ALA A 21 5.67 31.47 8.68
N ASN A 22 4.42 31.08 8.87
CA ASN A 22 3.88 30.61 10.15
C ASN A 22 3.55 29.11 10.15
N THR A 23 3.94 28.37 9.12
CA THR A 23 3.58 26.95 8.96
C THR A 23 4.83 26.10 9.08
N LYS A 24 4.88 25.22 10.07
CA LYS A 24 5.91 24.18 10.14
C LYS A 24 5.68 23.22 8.97
N VAL A 25 6.63 23.18 8.05
CA VAL A 25 6.58 22.33 6.85
C VAL A 25 7.49 21.13 7.07
N PHE A 26 6.96 19.92 6.96
CA PHE A 26 7.77 18.73 6.87
C PHE A 26 8.19 18.52 5.41
N CYS A 27 9.46 18.23 5.20
CA CYS A 27 10.05 17.98 3.87
C CYS A 27 11.24 17.03 4.02
N ARG A 28 11.79 16.54 2.90
CA ARG A 28 12.92 15.60 2.92
C ARG A 28 14.13 16.12 3.70
N GLU A 29 14.38 17.42 3.66
CA GLU A 29 15.48 18.08 4.39
C GLU A 29 15.30 18.04 5.92
N THR A 30 14.12 17.67 6.40
CA THR A 30 13.81 17.50 7.83
C THR A 30 13.78 16.03 8.28
N PHE A 31 14.23 15.11 7.45
CA PHE A 31 14.39 13.70 7.82
C PHE A 31 15.32 13.56 9.03
N THR A 32 14.91 12.73 9.99
CA THR A 32 15.74 12.35 11.14
C THR A 32 16.87 11.41 10.71
N GLU A 33 17.83 11.15 11.61
CA GLU A 33 18.87 10.14 11.38
C GLU A 33 18.23 8.76 11.11
N ASP A 34 17.22 8.35 11.88
CA ASP A 34 16.50 7.09 11.67
C ASP A 34 15.85 7.02 10.28
N HIS A 35 15.24 8.13 9.82
CA HIS A 35 14.68 8.20 8.46
C HIS A 35 15.76 8.03 7.38
N GLN A 36 16.95 8.60 7.58
CA GLN A 36 18.06 8.50 6.64
C GLN A 36 18.67 7.09 6.61
N ASP A 37 18.77 6.45 7.76
CA ASP A 37 19.28 5.07 7.89
C ASP A 37 18.32 4.09 7.20
N ILE A 38 17.02 4.25 7.40
CA ILE A 38 16.01 3.43 6.72
C ILE A 38 15.99 3.70 5.21
N ASP A 39 16.13 4.96 4.78
CA ASP A 39 16.23 5.29 3.35
C ASP A 39 17.45 4.63 2.71
N THR A 40 18.59 4.65 3.40
CA THR A 40 19.81 3.95 2.96
C THR A 40 19.59 2.45 2.86
N MET A 41 19.08 1.82 3.92
CA MET A 41 18.83 0.38 3.98
C MET A 41 17.89 -0.10 2.86
N ILE A 42 16.78 0.60 2.62
CA ILE A 42 15.85 0.18 1.57
C ILE A 42 16.41 0.39 0.16
N GLN A 43 17.21 1.44 -0.06
CA GLN A 43 17.86 1.64 -1.35
C GLN A 43 18.92 0.57 -1.64
N GLU A 44 19.69 0.17 -0.64
CA GLU A 44 20.65 -0.95 -0.76
C GLU A 44 19.93 -2.26 -1.06
N PHE A 45 18.85 -2.58 -0.31
CA PHE A 45 18.04 -3.76 -0.58
C PHE A 45 17.47 -3.73 -2.01
N ALA A 46 16.91 -2.61 -2.44
CA ALA A 46 16.33 -2.45 -3.78
C ALA A 46 17.39 -2.67 -4.88
N LYS A 47 18.59 -2.11 -4.71
CA LYS A 47 19.71 -2.23 -5.63
C LYS A 47 20.26 -3.66 -5.69
N ASP A 48 20.45 -4.30 -4.54
CA ASP A 48 21.17 -5.56 -4.45
C ASP A 48 20.26 -6.78 -4.58
N ARG A 49 18.97 -6.64 -4.23
CA ARG A 49 18.01 -7.75 -4.20
C ARG A 49 16.93 -7.68 -5.26
N ILE A 50 16.40 -6.48 -5.56
CA ILE A 50 15.31 -6.33 -6.53
C ILE A 50 15.84 -6.11 -7.93
N LEU A 51 16.70 -5.11 -8.13
CA LEU A 51 17.18 -4.71 -9.46
C LEU A 51 17.80 -5.86 -10.27
N PRO A 52 18.65 -6.73 -9.73
CA PRO A 52 19.20 -7.87 -10.48
C PRO A 52 18.17 -8.93 -10.86
N ASN A 53 17.01 -8.92 -10.23
CA ASN A 53 15.98 -9.94 -10.36
C ASN A 53 14.73 -9.47 -11.15
N VAL A 54 14.73 -8.24 -11.67
CA VAL A 54 13.57 -7.63 -12.36
C VAL A 54 13.02 -8.52 -13.47
N GLU A 55 13.90 -9.13 -14.29
CA GLU A 55 13.49 -9.98 -15.40
C GLU A 55 12.77 -11.26 -14.93
N ALA A 56 13.25 -11.90 -13.85
CA ALA A 56 12.62 -13.07 -13.27
C ALA A 56 11.29 -12.72 -12.60
N ILE A 57 11.24 -11.61 -11.87
CA ILE A 57 10.01 -11.09 -11.27
C ILE A 57 8.96 -10.85 -12.36
N ASP A 58 9.31 -10.19 -13.47
CA ASP A 58 8.38 -9.87 -14.56
C ASP A 58 7.88 -11.13 -15.31
N LYS A 59 8.57 -12.26 -15.17
CA LYS A 59 8.11 -13.58 -15.61
C LYS A 59 7.17 -14.28 -14.61
N LEU A 60 6.75 -13.57 -13.57
CA LEU A 60 5.86 -14.07 -12.50
C LEU A 60 6.51 -15.19 -11.66
N ASP A 61 7.81 -15.07 -11.38
CA ASP A 61 8.51 -16.00 -10.50
C ASP A 61 8.00 -15.81 -9.05
N LYS A 62 7.08 -16.71 -8.68
CA LYS A 62 6.42 -16.72 -7.37
C LYS A 62 7.42 -16.93 -6.24
N ASP A 63 8.28 -17.95 -6.37
CA ASP A 63 9.16 -18.37 -5.29
C ASP A 63 10.19 -17.27 -4.97
N LEU A 64 10.73 -16.63 -6.01
CA LEU A 64 11.59 -15.47 -5.86
C LEU A 64 10.86 -14.29 -5.21
N SER A 65 9.66 -13.96 -5.68
CA SER A 65 8.89 -12.83 -5.14
C SER A 65 8.53 -13.04 -3.67
N LEU A 66 8.12 -14.24 -3.28
CA LEU A 66 7.84 -14.59 -1.90
C LEU A 66 9.11 -14.61 -1.02
N LYS A 67 10.24 -15.04 -1.59
CA LYS A 67 11.54 -14.97 -0.90
C LYS A 67 11.92 -13.51 -0.60
N LEU A 68 11.80 -12.61 -1.59
CA LEU A 68 12.09 -11.18 -1.41
C LEU A 68 11.17 -10.55 -0.36
N LEU A 69 9.89 -10.91 -0.33
CA LEU A 69 8.97 -10.44 0.73
C LEU A 69 9.43 -10.90 2.13
N ARG A 70 9.84 -12.16 2.29
CA ARG A 70 10.33 -12.67 3.58
C ARG A 70 11.61 -11.96 4.02
N GLU A 71 12.55 -11.75 3.11
CA GLU A 71 13.76 -10.97 3.38
C GLU A 71 13.43 -9.55 3.86
N MET A 72 12.41 -8.89 3.25
CA MET A 72 11.91 -7.60 3.73
C MET A 72 11.23 -7.70 5.10
N GLY A 73 10.53 -8.81 5.37
CA GLY A 73 9.95 -9.09 6.69
C GLY A 73 11.02 -9.25 7.77
N GLU A 74 12.11 -9.98 7.49
CA GLU A 74 13.25 -10.15 8.38
C GLU A 74 13.95 -8.83 8.72
N LEU A 75 13.93 -7.86 7.78
CA LEU A 75 14.44 -6.50 7.99
C LEU A 75 13.43 -5.56 8.66
N GLY A 76 12.22 -6.02 9.01
CA GLY A 76 11.17 -5.20 9.61
C GLY A 76 10.48 -4.23 8.64
N LEU A 77 10.74 -4.33 7.33
CA LEU A 77 10.26 -3.38 6.32
C LEU A 77 8.79 -3.58 5.92
N ILE A 78 8.17 -4.72 6.24
CA ILE A 78 6.76 -5.00 5.96
C ILE A 78 5.86 -4.37 7.01
N GLY A 79 6.18 -4.58 8.29
CA GLY A 79 5.33 -4.21 9.42
C GLY A 79 5.56 -2.81 9.99
N VAL A 80 6.08 -1.89 9.20
CA VAL A 80 6.56 -0.58 9.67
C VAL A 80 5.51 0.20 10.44
N ASP A 81 4.30 0.27 9.95
CA ASP A 81 3.18 1.01 10.54
C ASP A 81 2.13 0.08 11.20
N THR A 82 2.56 -1.10 11.60
CA THR A 82 1.78 -2.09 12.36
C THR A 82 2.28 -2.13 13.81
N PRO A 83 1.39 -2.32 14.82
CA PRO A 83 1.79 -2.36 16.22
C PRO A 83 2.84 -3.43 16.53
N GLU A 84 3.77 -3.14 17.44
CA GLU A 84 4.83 -4.07 17.88
C GLU A 84 4.25 -5.37 18.47
N GLU A 85 3.16 -5.27 19.24
CA GLU A 85 2.49 -6.44 19.85
C GLU A 85 2.00 -7.47 18.83
N TYR A 86 1.85 -7.07 17.54
CA TYR A 86 1.46 -7.94 16.43
C TYR A 86 2.59 -8.15 15.42
N GLY A 87 3.83 -7.93 15.82
CA GLY A 87 5.03 -8.20 15.00
C GLY A 87 5.41 -7.09 14.03
N GLY A 88 4.85 -5.89 14.19
CA GLY A 88 5.27 -4.69 13.47
C GLY A 88 6.36 -3.91 14.19
N SER A 89 6.68 -2.72 13.68
CA SER A 89 7.68 -1.81 14.25
C SER A 89 7.07 -0.51 14.81
N ASP A 90 5.77 -0.29 14.66
CA ASP A 90 4.99 0.90 15.10
C ASP A 90 5.66 2.24 14.78
N LEU A 91 6.32 2.32 13.62
CA LEU A 91 6.97 3.53 13.14
C LEU A 91 5.96 4.45 12.44
N ASP A 92 6.42 5.66 12.11
CA ASP A 92 5.58 6.69 11.54
C ASP A 92 5.20 6.46 10.05
N LYS A 93 4.25 7.25 9.54
CA LYS A 93 3.80 7.16 8.15
C LYS A 93 4.82 7.72 7.17
N ILE A 94 5.75 8.55 7.64
CA ILE A 94 6.86 9.08 6.86
C ILE A 94 7.81 7.93 6.51
N THR A 95 8.19 7.14 7.50
CA THR A 95 9.01 5.93 7.34
C THR A 95 8.37 4.95 6.35
N ALA A 96 7.07 4.72 6.45
CA ALA A 96 6.34 3.86 5.50
C ALA A 96 6.41 4.37 4.05
N CYS A 97 6.41 5.70 3.84
CA CYS A 97 6.61 6.31 2.52
C CYS A 97 8.06 6.20 2.04
N ILE A 98 9.04 6.41 2.92
CA ILE A 98 10.47 6.24 2.60
C ILE A 98 10.74 4.83 2.07
N ILE A 99 10.22 3.81 2.75
CA ILE A 99 10.37 2.41 2.31
C ILE A 99 9.67 2.17 0.97
N SER A 100 8.46 2.68 0.78
CA SER A 100 7.74 2.52 -0.49
C SER A 100 8.45 3.19 -1.66
N GLU A 101 9.04 4.37 -1.44
CA GLU A 101 9.83 5.11 -2.42
C GLU A 101 11.13 4.38 -2.76
N GLY A 102 11.92 4.02 -1.72
CA GLY A 102 13.21 3.35 -1.89
C GLY A 102 13.07 1.99 -2.57
N MET A 103 12.06 1.19 -2.19
CA MET A 103 11.76 -0.09 -2.80
C MET A 103 11.45 0.05 -4.31
N ALA A 104 10.71 1.07 -4.73
CA ALA A 104 10.37 1.29 -6.14
C ALA A 104 11.60 1.65 -7.00
N ARG A 105 12.69 2.12 -6.40
CA ARG A 105 13.99 2.32 -7.07
C ARG A 105 14.69 1.00 -7.46
N GLY A 106 14.19 -0.14 -7.02
CA GLY A 106 14.59 -1.46 -7.51
C GLY A 106 14.15 -1.78 -8.94
N GLY A 107 13.38 -0.90 -9.60
CA GLY A 107 13.04 -0.99 -11.01
C GLY A 107 11.94 -1.99 -11.35
N SER A 108 11.31 -2.65 -10.37
CA SER A 108 10.20 -3.58 -10.60
C SER A 108 8.87 -3.00 -10.12
N ALA A 109 8.07 -2.46 -11.05
CA ALA A 109 6.69 -2.06 -10.76
C ALA A 109 5.82 -3.25 -10.33
N SER A 110 6.14 -4.46 -10.81
CA SER A 110 5.46 -5.71 -10.44
C SER A 110 5.66 -6.02 -8.96
N PHE A 111 6.90 -6.02 -8.48
CA PHE A 111 7.20 -6.26 -7.07
C PHE A 111 6.69 -5.12 -6.18
N SER A 112 6.78 -3.87 -6.66
CA SER A 112 6.20 -2.70 -5.98
C SER A 112 4.71 -2.87 -5.72
N CYS A 113 3.95 -3.40 -6.68
CA CYS A 113 2.53 -3.68 -6.51
C CYS A 113 2.30 -4.75 -5.43
N THR A 114 3.02 -5.88 -5.50
CA THR A 114 2.94 -6.96 -4.53
C THR A 114 3.22 -6.47 -3.10
N PHE A 115 4.30 -5.71 -2.92
CA PHE A 115 4.68 -5.09 -1.65
C PHE A 115 3.63 -4.08 -1.16
N SER A 116 3.11 -3.23 -2.04
CA SER A 116 2.12 -2.21 -1.68
C SER A 116 0.79 -2.81 -1.20
N VAL A 117 0.37 -3.96 -1.77
CA VAL A 117 -0.79 -4.69 -1.26
C VAL A 117 -0.48 -5.30 0.10
N GLN A 118 0.70 -5.91 0.25
CA GLN A 118 1.13 -6.55 1.51
C GLN A 118 1.14 -5.56 2.68
N THR A 119 1.72 -4.38 2.49
CA THR A 119 1.94 -3.38 3.54
C THR A 119 0.86 -2.30 3.63
N GLY A 120 -0.09 -2.29 2.71
CA GLY A 120 -1.12 -1.26 2.59
C GLY A 120 -2.53 -1.85 2.62
N ILE A 121 -3.18 -1.89 1.45
CA ILE A 121 -4.61 -2.18 1.36
C ILE A 121 -5.02 -3.57 1.88
N GLY A 122 -4.13 -4.57 1.83
CA GLY A 122 -4.42 -5.92 2.31
C GLY A 122 -4.34 -6.06 3.83
N SER A 123 -3.43 -5.33 4.49
CA SER A 123 -3.18 -5.45 5.94
C SER A 123 -3.90 -4.37 6.76
N MET A 124 -3.97 -3.13 6.27
CA MET A 124 -4.43 -1.98 7.07
C MET A 124 -5.89 -2.10 7.52
N GLY A 125 -6.74 -2.79 6.76
CA GLY A 125 -8.10 -3.10 7.22
C GLY A 125 -8.12 -3.88 8.52
N ILE A 126 -7.22 -4.87 8.67
CA ILE A 126 -7.09 -5.66 9.90
C ILE A 126 -6.42 -4.84 11.01
N VAL A 127 -5.38 -4.05 10.69
CA VAL A 127 -4.70 -3.18 11.66
C VAL A 127 -5.68 -2.20 12.30
N PHE A 128 -6.51 -1.54 11.50
CA PHE A 128 -7.43 -0.51 11.99
C PHE A 128 -8.68 -1.09 12.68
N TYR A 129 -9.27 -2.11 12.11
CA TYR A 129 -10.62 -2.56 12.45
C TYR A 129 -10.72 -3.98 12.98
N GLY A 130 -9.62 -4.75 12.95
CA GLY A 130 -9.58 -6.11 13.50
C GLY A 130 -9.77 -6.13 15.00
N THR A 131 -10.46 -7.15 15.49
CA THR A 131 -10.49 -7.48 16.92
C THR A 131 -9.09 -7.89 17.39
N PRO A 132 -8.77 -7.82 18.70
CA PRO A 132 -7.48 -8.33 19.20
C PRO A 132 -7.18 -9.75 18.75
N ALA A 133 -8.16 -10.65 18.80
CA ALA A 133 -8.00 -12.04 18.34
C ALA A 133 -7.71 -12.16 16.84
N GLN A 134 -8.36 -11.33 16.00
CA GLN A 134 -8.06 -11.28 14.55
C GLN A 134 -6.64 -10.76 14.29
N LYS A 135 -6.25 -9.68 14.97
CA LYS A 135 -4.90 -9.11 14.84
C LYS A 135 -3.83 -10.13 15.25
N GLU A 136 -4.00 -10.78 16.40
CA GLU A 136 -3.08 -11.81 16.92
C GLU A 136 -2.98 -13.02 15.99
N LYS A 137 -4.09 -13.44 15.38
CA LYS A 137 -4.12 -14.58 14.43
C LYS A 137 -3.41 -14.28 13.13
N TYR A 138 -3.62 -13.09 12.56
CA TYR A 138 -3.25 -12.80 11.17
C TYR A 138 -1.99 -11.95 11.02
N LEU A 139 -1.84 -10.88 11.81
CA LEU A 139 -0.79 -9.89 11.57
C LEU A 139 0.63 -10.45 11.72
N PRO A 140 0.99 -11.24 12.75
CA PRO A 140 2.39 -11.66 12.93
C PRO A 140 2.96 -12.36 11.70
N LYS A 141 2.21 -13.28 11.10
CA LYS A 141 2.66 -13.98 9.89
C LYS A 141 2.65 -13.12 8.63
N MET A 142 1.79 -12.10 8.58
CA MET A 142 1.78 -11.13 7.49
C MET A 142 2.98 -10.19 7.58
N MET A 143 3.40 -9.79 8.78
CA MET A 143 4.54 -8.88 8.99
C MET A 143 5.89 -9.52 8.71
N THR A 144 6.00 -10.83 8.89
CA THR A 144 7.21 -11.60 8.49
C THR A 144 7.24 -11.95 6.99
N GLY A 145 6.18 -11.66 6.23
CA GLY A 145 6.06 -12.11 4.84
C GLY A 145 5.85 -13.63 4.69
N GLU A 146 5.64 -14.37 5.80
CA GLU A 146 5.25 -15.78 5.74
C GLU A 146 3.88 -15.94 5.07
N TRP A 147 2.92 -15.08 5.44
CA TRP A 147 1.61 -15.01 4.82
C TRP A 147 1.47 -13.77 3.94
N VAL A 148 1.06 -14.01 2.71
CA VAL A 148 0.71 -12.97 1.76
C VAL A 148 -0.76 -12.64 1.91
N ASN A 149 -1.09 -11.36 1.80
CA ASN A 149 -2.47 -10.88 1.82
C ASN A 149 -2.91 -10.31 0.47
N ALA A 150 -4.23 -10.26 0.29
CA ALA A 150 -4.89 -9.66 -0.85
C ALA A 150 -6.10 -8.82 -0.41
N TYR A 151 -6.49 -7.87 -1.26
CA TYR A 151 -7.63 -6.99 -1.03
C TYR A 151 -8.65 -7.14 -2.16
N ALA A 152 -9.85 -7.60 -1.83
CA ALA A 152 -10.87 -8.00 -2.79
C ALA A 152 -12.11 -7.11 -2.71
N LEU A 153 -12.05 -5.95 -3.39
CA LEU A 153 -13.13 -4.99 -3.52
C LEU A 153 -13.80 -5.09 -4.89
N THR A 154 -13.02 -4.98 -5.96
CA THR A 154 -13.47 -4.87 -7.34
C THR A 154 -14.23 -6.13 -7.80
N GLU A 155 -15.34 -5.92 -8.51
CA GLU A 155 -16.14 -6.96 -9.13
C GLU A 155 -16.29 -6.71 -10.64
N PRO A 156 -16.67 -7.71 -11.45
CA PRO A 156 -16.88 -7.52 -12.89
C PRO A 156 -17.81 -6.37 -13.24
N GLY A 157 -18.83 -6.12 -12.39
CA GLY A 157 -19.82 -5.04 -12.57
C GLY A 157 -19.59 -3.81 -11.70
N ALA A 158 -18.58 -3.78 -10.83
CA ALA A 158 -18.35 -2.71 -9.85
C ALA A 158 -16.86 -2.38 -9.73
N GLY A 159 -16.42 -1.35 -10.44
CA GLY A 159 -15.07 -0.78 -10.37
C GLY A 159 -15.07 0.54 -9.61
N SER A 160 -15.24 1.66 -10.33
CA SER A 160 -15.29 3.01 -9.71
C SER A 160 -16.47 3.18 -8.75
N ASP A 161 -17.60 2.60 -9.08
CA ASP A 161 -18.77 2.50 -8.18
C ASP A 161 -18.62 1.25 -7.28
N ALA A 162 -17.64 1.29 -6.38
CA ALA A 162 -17.23 0.14 -5.59
C ALA A 162 -18.30 -0.36 -4.62
N LEU A 163 -19.21 0.52 -4.18
CA LEU A 163 -20.28 0.15 -3.24
C LEU A 163 -21.45 -0.58 -3.91
N SER A 164 -21.52 -0.57 -5.25
CA SER A 164 -22.54 -1.28 -6.02
C SER A 164 -22.22 -2.77 -6.24
N GLY A 165 -21.16 -3.30 -5.60
CA GLY A 165 -20.77 -4.71 -5.65
C GLY A 165 -21.93 -5.65 -5.33
N LYS A 166 -21.96 -6.80 -6.02
CA LYS A 166 -23.05 -7.79 -5.95
C LYS A 166 -22.69 -9.05 -5.16
N THR A 167 -21.45 -9.20 -4.71
CA THR A 167 -21.09 -10.30 -3.81
C THR A 167 -21.91 -10.20 -2.53
N THR A 168 -22.61 -11.27 -2.17
CA THR A 168 -23.53 -11.33 -1.02
C THR A 168 -22.95 -12.17 0.12
N ALA A 169 -23.40 -11.89 1.33
CA ALA A 169 -23.12 -12.66 2.52
C ALA A 169 -24.39 -12.80 3.36
N TYR A 170 -24.71 -14.01 3.80
CA TYR A 170 -25.84 -14.27 4.67
C TYR A 170 -25.38 -15.03 5.92
N LEU A 171 -25.85 -14.60 7.10
CA LEU A 171 -25.57 -15.33 8.33
C LEU A 171 -26.33 -16.64 8.35
N SER A 172 -25.67 -17.75 8.67
CA SER A 172 -26.28 -19.07 8.81
C SER A 172 -27.31 -19.08 9.96
N GLU A 173 -28.26 -20.01 9.91
CA GLU A 173 -29.32 -20.11 10.94
C GLU A 173 -28.78 -20.32 12.36
N ASP A 174 -27.65 -21.02 12.49
CA ASP A 174 -26.97 -21.25 13.76
C ASP A 174 -26.09 -20.06 14.23
N GLY A 175 -25.99 -19.02 13.40
CA GLY A 175 -25.23 -17.80 13.69
C GLY A 175 -23.70 -17.97 13.70
N LYS A 176 -23.17 -19.13 13.26
CA LYS A 176 -21.73 -19.42 13.37
C LYS A 176 -20.93 -19.06 12.12
N HIS A 177 -21.59 -18.93 10.97
CA HIS A 177 -20.92 -18.72 9.69
C HIS A 177 -21.67 -17.68 8.84
N TYR A 178 -20.94 -17.00 7.99
CA TYR A 178 -21.50 -16.29 6.85
C TYR A 178 -21.32 -17.15 5.58
N ILE A 179 -22.35 -17.21 4.77
CA ILE A 179 -22.34 -17.90 3.47
C ILE A 179 -22.17 -16.83 2.39
N LEU A 180 -21.03 -16.85 1.71
CA LEU A 180 -20.70 -15.88 0.66
C LEU A 180 -20.93 -16.44 -0.72
N ASN A 181 -21.50 -15.60 -1.61
CA ASN A 181 -21.69 -15.90 -3.03
C ASN A 181 -21.36 -14.67 -3.88
N GLY A 182 -20.59 -14.87 -4.96
CA GLY A 182 -20.22 -13.80 -5.89
C GLY A 182 -18.84 -13.97 -6.48
N ASP A 183 -18.40 -12.93 -7.19
CA ASP A 183 -17.14 -12.90 -7.91
C ASP A 183 -16.36 -11.61 -7.61
N LYS A 184 -15.04 -11.73 -7.51
CA LYS A 184 -14.13 -10.58 -7.46
C LYS A 184 -13.19 -10.63 -8.66
N GLN A 185 -12.72 -9.46 -9.12
CA GLN A 185 -11.88 -9.36 -10.31
C GLN A 185 -10.67 -8.49 -10.09
N PHE A 186 -9.58 -8.81 -10.79
CA PHE A 186 -8.32 -8.08 -10.75
C PHE A 186 -7.69 -8.00 -9.36
N ILE A 187 -7.75 -9.11 -8.60
CA ILE A 187 -7.24 -9.13 -7.23
C ILE A 187 -5.74 -9.35 -7.22
N SER A 188 -5.00 -8.31 -6.86
CA SER A 188 -3.55 -8.35 -6.72
C SER A 188 -3.14 -9.30 -5.58
N ASN A 189 -2.04 -10.00 -5.75
CA ASN A 189 -1.54 -11.09 -4.91
C ASN A 189 -2.45 -12.33 -4.87
N GLY A 190 -3.54 -12.38 -5.64
CA GLY A 190 -4.59 -13.38 -5.49
C GLY A 190 -4.11 -14.83 -5.53
N SER A 191 -3.24 -15.23 -6.48
CA SER A 191 -2.74 -16.61 -6.53
C SER A 191 -1.72 -16.94 -5.42
N TRP A 192 -1.13 -15.94 -4.79
CA TRP A 192 -0.11 -16.10 -3.75
C TRP A 192 -0.67 -15.95 -2.33
N ALA A 193 -1.77 -15.21 -2.18
CA ALA A 193 -2.31 -14.83 -0.89
C ALA A 193 -2.80 -16.03 -0.07
N ASN A 194 -2.52 -15.98 1.22
CA ASN A 194 -3.06 -16.87 2.25
C ASN A 194 -4.34 -16.28 2.85
N ILE A 195 -4.43 -14.94 2.88
CA ILE A 195 -5.49 -14.17 3.54
C ILE A 195 -6.05 -13.14 2.57
N PHE A 196 -7.36 -12.98 2.58
CA PHE A 196 -8.07 -12.03 1.72
C PHE A 196 -8.99 -11.15 2.56
N THR A 197 -8.84 -9.83 2.44
CA THR A 197 -9.85 -8.88 2.93
C THR A 197 -10.89 -8.70 1.83
N VAL A 198 -12.09 -9.22 2.04
CA VAL A 198 -13.16 -9.28 1.05
C VAL A 198 -14.33 -8.41 1.46
N LEU A 199 -14.86 -7.60 0.53
CA LEU A 199 -16.03 -6.76 0.75
C LEU A 199 -17.26 -7.45 0.12
N ALA A 200 -18.38 -7.53 0.87
CA ALA A 200 -19.63 -8.14 0.42
C ALA A 200 -20.85 -7.44 1.02
N GLN A 201 -22.01 -7.64 0.41
CA GLN A 201 -23.31 -7.13 0.90
C GLN A 201 -23.92 -8.15 1.86
N VAL A 202 -23.98 -7.84 3.16
CA VAL A 202 -24.74 -8.62 4.14
C VAL A 202 -26.22 -8.29 3.98
N ASP A 203 -27.06 -9.31 3.94
CA ASP A 203 -28.52 -9.20 3.76
C ASP A 203 -28.93 -8.38 2.51
N GLY A 204 -28.02 -8.25 1.53
CA GLY A 204 -28.26 -7.62 0.24
C GLY A 204 -27.96 -6.11 0.17
N ASP A 205 -27.82 -5.41 1.29
CA ASP A 205 -27.66 -3.94 1.33
C ASP A 205 -26.65 -3.40 2.36
N LYS A 206 -26.11 -4.27 3.23
CA LYS A 206 -25.18 -3.85 4.29
C LYS A 206 -23.74 -4.16 3.89
N PHE A 207 -23.12 -3.25 3.15
CA PHE A 207 -21.75 -3.42 2.71
C PHE A 207 -20.79 -3.63 3.89
N SER A 208 -20.11 -4.79 3.92
CA SER A 208 -19.35 -5.30 5.07
C SER A 208 -18.02 -5.89 4.63
N GLY A 209 -17.05 -6.00 5.55
CA GLY A 209 -15.74 -6.60 5.31
C GLY A 209 -15.60 -7.96 5.99
N PHE A 210 -14.86 -8.87 5.37
CA PHE A 210 -14.57 -10.20 5.88
C PHE A 210 -13.09 -10.54 5.71
N ILE A 211 -12.53 -11.29 6.65
CA ILE A 211 -11.22 -11.92 6.51
C ILE A 211 -11.47 -13.37 6.05
N ILE A 212 -10.93 -13.73 4.90
CA ILE A 212 -11.12 -15.06 4.31
C ILE A 212 -9.78 -15.76 4.19
N ASP A 213 -9.68 -16.94 4.80
CA ASP A 213 -8.54 -17.82 4.68
C ASP A 213 -8.57 -18.52 3.30
N ARG A 214 -7.41 -18.79 2.69
CA ARG A 214 -7.32 -19.38 1.35
C ARG A 214 -8.00 -20.73 1.19
N ASP A 215 -8.02 -21.53 2.24
CA ASP A 215 -8.59 -22.87 2.30
C ASP A 215 -10.08 -22.90 2.71
N THR A 216 -10.73 -21.73 2.74
CA THR A 216 -12.18 -21.63 3.01
C THR A 216 -12.97 -22.46 2.02
N GLU A 217 -13.83 -23.36 2.51
CA GLU A 217 -14.73 -24.18 1.67
C GLU A 217 -15.64 -23.27 0.82
N GLY A 218 -15.71 -23.59 -0.49
CA GLY A 218 -16.50 -22.79 -1.44
C GLY A 218 -15.82 -21.52 -1.96
N PHE A 219 -14.54 -21.33 -1.64
CA PHE A 219 -13.73 -20.22 -2.14
C PHE A 219 -12.68 -20.72 -3.15
N ASP A 220 -12.67 -20.14 -4.35
CA ASP A 220 -11.76 -20.48 -5.43
C ASP A 220 -11.00 -19.23 -5.91
N VAL A 221 -9.72 -19.44 -6.24
CA VAL A 221 -8.86 -18.45 -6.90
C VAL A 221 -8.66 -18.87 -8.35
N GLY A 222 -9.04 -17.99 -9.27
CA GLY A 222 -8.95 -18.26 -10.71
C GLY A 222 -7.53 -18.11 -11.27
N ALA A 223 -7.43 -18.22 -12.60
CA ALA A 223 -6.16 -18.12 -13.30
C ALA A 223 -5.61 -16.70 -13.31
N GLU A 224 -4.28 -16.58 -13.48
CA GLU A 224 -3.59 -15.30 -13.62
C GLU A 224 -4.08 -14.52 -14.85
N GLU A 225 -4.32 -13.23 -14.66
CA GLU A 225 -4.70 -12.32 -15.73
C GLU A 225 -3.54 -12.06 -16.71
N LYS A 226 -3.84 -12.02 -18.01
CA LYS A 226 -2.88 -11.66 -19.05
C LYS A 226 -2.81 -10.15 -19.18
N LYS A 227 -1.81 -9.54 -18.53
CA LYS A 227 -1.66 -8.09 -18.42
C LYS A 227 -0.73 -7.51 -19.48
N MET A 228 -0.96 -6.24 -19.84
CA MET A 228 -0.09 -5.49 -20.75
C MET A 228 1.22 -5.08 -20.05
N GLY A 229 1.16 -4.66 -18.78
CA GLY A 229 2.29 -4.28 -17.94
C GLY A 229 2.17 -4.87 -16.53
N MET A 230 3.19 -4.69 -15.69
CA MET A 230 3.27 -5.24 -14.33
C MET A 230 2.97 -6.74 -14.31
N LYS A 231 3.54 -7.46 -15.28
CA LYS A 231 3.22 -8.87 -15.53
C LYS A 231 3.63 -9.79 -14.38
N GLY A 232 4.67 -9.41 -13.65
CA GLY A 232 5.20 -10.16 -12.51
C GLY A 232 4.44 -9.98 -11.18
N SER A 233 3.37 -9.16 -11.15
CA SER A 233 2.47 -9.09 -10.00
C SER A 233 1.32 -10.08 -10.20
N SER A 234 1.10 -11.01 -9.26
CA SER A 234 -0.08 -11.88 -9.32
C SER A 234 -1.36 -11.05 -9.37
N THR A 235 -2.27 -11.42 -10.25
CA THR A 235 -3.57 -10.75 -10.39
C THR A 235 -4.59 -11.77 -10.89
N THR A 236 -5.62 -12.07 -10.09
CA THR A 236 -6.58 -13.15 -10.39
C THR A 236 -8.02 -12.71 -10.13
N PRO A 237 -9.01 -13.33 -10.77
CA PRO A 237 -10.38 -13.33 -10.27
C PRO A 237 -10.51 -14.26 -9.06
N LEU A 238 -11.50 -13.99 -8.22
CA LEU A 238 -11.90 -14.84 -7.10
C LEU A 238 -13.36 -15.21 -7.26
N LYS A 239 -13.72 -16.44 -6.83
CA LYS A 239 -15.09 -16.93 -6.87
C LYS A 239 -15.53 -17.47 -5.52
N PHE A 240 -16.73 -17.11 -5.12
CA PHE A 240 -17.39 -17.59 -3.92
C PHE A 240 -18.66 -18.35 -4.33
N THR A 241 -18.72 -19.64 -3.97
CA THR A 241 -19.87 -20.50 -4.24
C THR A 241 -20.29 -21.17 -2.94
N ASN A 242 -21.25 -20.55 -2.24
CA ASN A 242 -21.63 -20.92 -0.88
C ASN A 242 -20.42 -21.00 0.06
N ALA A 243 -19.49 -20.06 -0.04
CA ALA A 243 -18.27 -20.08 0.75
C ALA A 243 -18.58 -19.92 2.23
N ILE A 244 -18.08 -20.82 3.07
CA ILE A 244 -18.39 -20.94 4.50
C ILE A 244 -17.35 -20.16 5.28
N VAL A 245 -17.69 -18.95 5.71
CA VAL A 245 -16.78 -18.06 6.44
C VAL A 245 -17.19 -17.99 7.91
N PRO A 246 -16.32 -18.28 8.89
CA PRO A 246 -16.63 -18.16 10.29
C PRO A 246 -17.18 -16.78 10.66
N ALA A 247 -18.22 -16.69 11.50
CA ALA A 247 -18.83 -15.43 11.87
C ALA A 247 -17.83 -14.47 12.55
N GLU A 248 -16.85 -15.02 13.26
CA GLU A 248 -15.75 -14.30 13.88
C GLU A 248 -14.78 -13.64 12.88
N ASN A 249 -14.82 -14.03 11.61
CA ASN A 249 -14.05 -13.42 10.52
C ASN A 249 -14.73 -12.19 9.89
N LEU A 250 -15.92 -11.79 10.39
CA LEU A 250 -16.47 -10.46 10.08
C LEU A 250 -15.50 -9.39 10.60
N LEU A 251 -15.01 -8.56 9.70
CA LEU A 251 -14.11 -7.47 10.03
C LEU A 251 -14.90 -6.25 10.48
N PHE A 252 -14.67 -5.79 11.72
CA PHE A 252 -15.34 -4.68 12.37
C PHE A 252 -16.83 -4.95 12.62
N LYS A 253 -17.73 -4.31 11.86
CA LYS A 253 -19.20 -4.38 12.06
C LYS A 253 -19.92 -4.51 10.73
N VAL A 254 -21.07 -5.19 10.75
CA VAL A 254 -21.99 -5.24 9.60
C VAL A 254 -22.36 -3.82 9.14
N GLY A 255 -22.32 -3.57 7.84
CA GLY A 255 -22.62 -2.28 7.23
C GLY A 255 -21.47 -1.25 7.29
N LYS A 256 -20.29 -1.64 7.79
CA LYS A 256 -19.11 -0.76 7.89
C LYS A 256 -18.01 -1.06 6.86
N GLY A 257 -18.34 -1.81 5.82
CA GLY A 257 -17.40 -2.14 4.75
C GLY A 257 -16.85 -0.92 4.01
N ALA A 258 -17.65 0.13 3.82
CA ALA A 258 -17.19 1.38 3.21
C ALA A 258 -16.09 2.05 4.04
N THR A 259 -16.24 2.10 5.36
CA THR A 259 -15.24 2.64 6.29
C THR A 259 -13.93 1.85 6.16
N ILE A 260 -14.00 0.51 6.21
CA ILE A 260 -12.83 -0.36 6.04
C ILE A 260 -12.16 -0.11 4.68
N ALA A 261 -12.96 -0.16 3.61
CA ALA A 261 -12.48 -0.07 2.24
C ALA A 261 -11.76 1.25 1.96
N PHE A 262 -12.39 2.37 2.25
CA PHE A 262 -11.84 3.66 1.87
C PHE A 262 -10.67 4.09 2.76
N ASN A 263 -10.65 3.71 4.04
CA ASN A 263 -9.52 4.03 4.90
C ASN A 263 -8.28 3.18 4.58
N ALA A 264 -8.43 1.91 4.25
CA ALA A 264 -7.34 1.12 3.68
C ALA A 264 -6.82 1.71 2.37
N LEU A 265 -7.71 2.15 1.47
CA LEU A 265 -7.34 2.81 0.22
C LEU A 265 -6.65 4.17 0.44
N ASN A 266 -6.97 4.93 1.50
CA ASN A 266 -6.27 6.17 1.81
C ASN A 266 -4.79 5.91 2.08
N VAL A 267 -4.46 4.87 2.86
CA VAL A 267 -3.07 4.44 3.08
C VAL A 267 -2.41 4.03 1.76
N GLY A 268 -3.11 3.24 0.94
CA GLY A 268 -2.61 2.83 -0.37
C GLY A 268 -2.25 4.01 -1.28
N ARG A 269 -3.04 5.10 -1.24
CA ARG A 269 -2.82 6.28 -2.10
C ARG A 269 -1.50 6.99 -1.82
N TYR A 270 -1.16 7.30 -0.56
CA TYR A 270 0.09 8.00 -0.27
C TYR A 270 1.32 7.09 -0.42
N LYS A 271 1.22 5.80 -0.08
CA LYS A 271 2.28 4.81 -0.36
C LYS A 271 2.52 4.63 -1.86
N LEU A 272 1.44 4.59 -2.66
CA LEU A 272 1.56 4.54 -4.13
C LEU A 272 2.22 5.81 -4.69
N ALA A 273 1.87 6.99 -4.18
CA ALA A 273 2.54 8.24 -4.57
C ALA A 273 4.05 8.19 -4.30
N ALA A 274 4.46 7.68 -3.13
CA ALA A 274 5.86 7.46 -2.78
C ALA A 274 6.55 6.50 -3.78
N ALA A 275 5.94 5.36 -4.07
CA ALA A 275 6.49 4.41 -5.05
C ALA A 275 6.61 5.01 -6.46
N CYS A 276 5.63 5.82 -6.91
CA CYS A 276 5.71 6.52 -8.19
C CYS A 276 6.88 7.52 -8.24
N ILE A 277 7.15 8.22 -7.13
CA ILE A 277 8.28 9.16 -7.04
C ILE A 277 9.60 8.38 -7.10
N GLY A 278 9.74 7.27 -6.36
CA GLY A 278 10.91 6.41 -6.42
C GLY A 278 11.21 5.88 -7.81
N GLY A 279 10.20 5.34 -8.49
CA GLY A 279 10.31 4.90 -9.87
C GLY A 279 10.66 6.03 -10.85
N SER A 280 10.13 7.24 -10.63
CA SER A 280 10.44 8.42 -11.45
C SER A 280 11.90 8.88 -11.27
N LYS A 281 12.44 8.83 -10.05
CA LYS A 281 13.86 9.13 -9.77
C LYS A 281 14.78 8.15 -10.49
N LEU A 282 14.49 6.86 -10.42
CA LEU A 282 15.24 5.84 -11.15
C LEU A 282 15.16 6.04 -12.67
N GLY A 283 13.96 6.32 -13.19
CA GLY A 283 13.76 6.60 -14.62
C GLY A 283 14.56 7.83 -15.11
N LEU A 284 14.65 8.87 -14.28
CA LEU A 284 15.46 10.05 -14.56
C LEU A 284 16.97 9.72 -14.60
N GLU A 285 17.45 8.91 -13.64
CA GLU A 285 18.85 8.45 -13.60
C GLU A 285 19.22 7.69 -14.88
N TYR A 286 18.38 6.77 -15.32
CA TYR A 286 18.57 6.03 -16.59
C TYR A 286 18.54 6.96 -17.81
N ALA A 287 17.60 7.90 -17.84
CA ALA A 287 17.48 8.86 -18.93
C ALA A 287 18.73 9.74 -19.04
N ILE A 288 19.26 10.22 -17.90
CA ILE A 288 20.48 11.03 -17.86
C ILE A 288 21.69 10.21 -18.29
N SER A 289 21.86 9.00 -17.77
CA SER A 289 22.96 8.10 -18.12
C SER A 289 22.95 7.83 -19.63
N TYR A 290 21.82 7.39 -20.16
CA TYR A 290 21.68 7.12 -21.59
C TYR A 290 21.93 8.36 -22.44
N ALA A 291 21.44 9.54 -22.05
CA ALA A 291 21.62 10.77 -22.80
C ALA A 291 23.10 11.23 -22.85
N LYS A 292 23.90 10.90 -21.81
CA LYS A 292 25.34 11.16 -21.80
C LYS A 292 26.12 10.22 -22.72
N ASP A 293 25.68 8.96 -22.83
CA ASP A 293 26.40 7.94 -23.62
C ASP A 293 25.99 7.94 -25.10
N ARG A 294 24.70 8.10 -25.40
CA ARG A 294 24.17 8.08 -26.74
C ARG A 294 24.65 9.30 -27.53
N ARG A 295 25.33 9.06 -28.69
CA ARG A 295 25.85 10.12 -29.57
C ARG A 295 25.07 10.18 -30.86
N GLN A 296 24.75 11.39 -31.32
CA GLN A 296 24.23 11.70 -32.64
C GLN A 296 24.79 13.06 -33.07
N PHE A 297 24.96 13.25 -34.37
CA PHE A 297 25.56 14.47 -34.94
C PHE A 297 26.89 14.86 -34.28
N GLY A 298 27.72 13.86 -33.98
CA GLY A 298 29.06 14.04 -33.41
C GLY A 298 29.14 14.33 -31.91
N GLN A 299 28.03 14.42 -31.20
CA GLN A 299 27.99 14.77 -29.76
C GLN A 299 26.99 13.92 -28.97
N PRO A 300 27.13 13.82 -27.63
CA PRO A 300 26.12 13.21 -26.77
C PRO A 300 24.76 13.90 -26.92
N ILE A 301 23.66 13.14 -26.90
CA ILE A 301 22.32 13.74 -27.03
C ILE A 301 21.97 14.65 -25.86
N ALA A 302 22.62 14.47 -24.69
CA ALA A 302 22.51 15.38 -23.54
C ALA A 302 22.94 16.83 -23.85
N GLN A 303 23.68 17.07 -24.92
CA GLN A 303 24.12 18.42 -25.30
C GLN A 303 23.08 19.20 -26.09
N PHE A 304 22.05 18.54 -26.65
CA PHE A 304 20.97 19.22 -27.35
C PHE A 304 20.04 19.94 -26.39
N ASP A 305 19.66 21.19 -26.68
CA ASP A 305 18.83 22.00 -25.76
C ASP A 305 17.45 21.41 -25.53
N ALA A 306 16.86 20.74 -26.53
CA ALA A 306 15.60 20.02 -26.35
C ALA A 306 15.69 18.89 -25.30
N MET A 307 16.83 18.18 -25.20
CA MET A 307 17.06 17.15 -24.21
C MET A 307 17.33 17.74 -22.83
N LYS A 308 18.13 18.81 -22.76
CA LYS A 308 18.34 19.55 -21.51
C LYS A 308 17.03 20.06 -20.92
N GLY A 309 16.17 20.66 -21.78
CA GLY A 309 14.85 21.13 -21.38
C GLY A 309 13.96 20.02 -20.81
N LYS A 310 13.92 18.85 -21.46
CA LYS A 310 13.16 17.68 -20.96
C LYS A 310 13.69 17.17 -19.61
N ILE A 311 15.00 17.02 -19.46
CA ILE A 311 15.62 16.56 -18.22
C ILE A 311 15.35 17.56 -17.08
N ALA A 312 15.49 18.87 -17.35
CA ALA A 312 15.19 19.91 -16.37
C ALA A 312 13.71 19.88 -15.94
N ASP A 313 12.77 19.78 -16.89
CA ASP A 313 11.34 19.72 -16.60
C ASP A 313 10.98 18.48 -15.74
N ILE A 314 11.51 17.31 -16.07
CA ILE A 314 11.31 16.09 -15.28
C ILE A 314 11.87 16.28 -13.87
N THR A 315 13.08 16.84 -13.74
CA THR A 315 13.73 17.09 -12.43
C THR A 315 12.86 18.00 -11.55
N VAL A 316 12.36 19.10 -12.11
CA VAL A 316 11.50 20.06 -11.38
C VAL A 316 10.18 19.39 -10.95
N ARG A 317 9.57 18.57 -11.81
CA ARG A 317 8.33 17.86 -11.51
C ARG A 317 8.53 16.81 -10.41
N ILE A 318 9.65 16.07 -10.44
CA ILE A 318 9.97 15.09 -9.38
C ILE A 318 10.18 15.81 -8.06
N TYR A 319 10.92 16.93 -8.04
CA TYR A 319 11.13 17.73 -6.82
C TYR A 319 9.80 18.24 -6.23
N ALA A 320 8.92 18.77 -7.08
CA ALA A 320 7.61 19.24 -6.65
C ALA A 320 6.75 18.10 -6.09
N ALA A 321 6.74 16.93 -6.75
CA ALA A 321 6.00 15.76 -6.30
C ALA A 321 6.51 15.21 -4.96
N ASP A 322 7.84 15.11 -4.80
CA ASP A 322 8.50 14.72 -3.55
C ASP A 322 8.13 15.67 -2.39
N SER A 323 8.20 16.97 -2.65
CA SER A 323 7.83 18.00 -1.68
C SER A 323 6.35 17.92 -1.27
N MET A 324 5.45 17.69 -2.23
CA MET A 324 4.03 17.51 -1.95
C MET A 324 3.76 16.26 -1.12
N LEU A 325 4.42 15.13 -1.45
CA LEU A 325 4.26 13.87 -0.72
C LEU A 325 4.64 14.05 0.74
N TYR A 326 5.90 14.43 1.01
CA TYR A 326 6.41 14.46 2.38
C TYR A 326 5.73 15.56 3.21
N ARG A 327 5.36 16.67 2.60
CA ARG A 327 4.50 17.65 3.28
C ARG A 327 3.15 17.03 3.68
N THR A 328 2.49 16.32 2.77
CA THR A 328 1.18 15.71 3.04
C THR A 328 1.28 14.64 4.13
N VAL A 329 2.27 13.75 4.02
CA VAL A 329 2.45 12.68 5.00
C VAL A 329 2.88 13.23 6.36
N GLY A 330 3.71 14.28 6.40
CA GLY A 330 4.05 14.97 7.63
C GLY A 330 2.84 15.61 8.32
N LEU A 331 1.86 16.12 7.55
CA LEU A 331 0.59 16.62 8.11
C LEU A 331 -0.28 15.48 8.65
N ILE A 332 -0.34 14.34 7.94
CA ILE A 332 -1.05 13.14 8.39
C ILE A 332 -0.43 12.66 9.71
N GLN A 333 0.90 12.53 9.76
CA GLN A 333 1.60 12.10 10.97
C GLN A 333 1.36 13.06 12.13
N GLY A 334 1.39 14.36 11.88
CA GLY A 334 1.10 15.35 12.92
C GLY A 334 -0.31 15.25 13.52
N VAL A 335 -1.31 14.80 12.75
CA VAL A 335 -2.66 14.52 13.28
C VAL A 335 -2.65 13.23 14.10
N ILE A 336 -1.94 12.20 13.64
CA ILE A 336 -1.82 10.92 14.36
C ILE A 336 -1.11 11.11 15.70
N ASP A 337 -0.08 11.95 15.76
CA ASP A 337 0.68 12.25 16.98
C ASP A 337 -0.17 12.95 18.07
N GLU A 338 -1.29 13.59 17.68
CA GLU A 338 -2.25 14.18 18.61
C GLU A 338 -3.23 13.12 19.22
N LEU A 339 -3.27 11.88 18.68
CA LEU A 339 -4.15 10.83 19.19
C LEU A 339 -3.57 10.18 20.45
N ASP A 340 -4.44 9.86 21.41
CA ASP A 340 -4.06 9.13 22.61
C ASP A 340 -3.96 7.62 22.31
N LYS A 341 -2.73 7.08 22.33
CA LYS A 341 -2.45 5.66 22.12
C LYS A 341 -3.10 4.74 23.15
N SER A 342 -3.46 5.24 24.33
CA SER A 342 -4.11 4.45 25.38
C SER A 342 -5.60 4.22 25.15
N GLU A 343 -6.22 4.95 24.21
CA GLU A 343 -7.64 4.77 23.92
C GLU A 343 -7.91 3.47 23.17
N PRO A 344 -8.96 2.71 23.56
CA PRO A 344 -9.29 1.43 22.92
C PRO A 344 -9.58 1.51 21.41
N ASN A 345 -9.96 2.71 20.91
CA ASN A 345 -10.26 2.98 19.52
C ASN A 345 -9.15 3.75 18.78
N TYR A 346 -7.93 3.79 19.33
CA TYR A 346 -6.79 4.50 18.74
C TYR A 346 -6.58 4.15 17.25
N TYR A 347 -6.51 2.85 16.93
CA TYR A 347 -6.28 2.42 15.55
C TYR A 347 -7.45 2.73 14.62
N ILE A 348 -8.69 2.75 15.12
CA ILE A 348 -9.87 3.18 14.36
C ILE A 348 -9.73 4.66 14.01
N LYS A 349 -9.42 5.51 14.99
CA LYS A 349 -9.20 6.95 14.80
C LYS A 349 -8.02 7.24 13.86
N MET A 350 -6.96 6.43 13.95
CA MET A 350 -5.81 6.55 13.06
C MET A 350 -6.19 6.22 11.60
N GLY A 351 -7.13 5.32 11.37
CA GLY A 351 -7.62 4.97 10.04
C GLY A 351 -8.60 5.99 9.47
N GLU A 352 -9.36 6.68 10.31
CA GLU A 352 -10.33 7.73 9.94
C GLU A 352 -9.67 9.09 9.69
#